data_56648175d9f7b94987103fc23e001a8d
#
_entry.id   56648175d9f7b94987103fc23e001a8d
#
_cell.length_a   1.000
_cell.length_b   1.000
_cell.length_c   1.000
_cell.angle_alpha   90.00
_cell.angle_beta   90.00
_cell.angle_gamma   90.00
#
_symmetry.space_group_name_H-M   'P 1'
#
loop_
_entity.id
_entity.type
_entity.pdbx_description
1 polymer ?
#
loop_
_entity_poly.entity_id
_entity_poly.type
_entity_poly.pdbx_seq_one_letter_code
_entity_poly.pdbx_strand_id
1 'polypeptide(L)'
;LGDSMRRLLAASGADVTAEYYINDAGAQMDIFAASVLASAKGEPTPEGGYPGAYVDDLARTALEARPDLLELPEDEALAVARQLGYEAQLADIRSTLDDFGVHFDVWFSEKTLHDGGAVESAIARLREQGHVDDRDGAVWLRTTDFGDDKDRVMIRADGVPTYFAADAAYYLSKKDRGFPEKIYLLGADHHGYIGRLKAIA
;
A
#
# COMPACT_ATOMS: atom_id res chain seq x y z
N LEU A 1 -10.58 14.40 -9.57
CA LEU A 1 -10.10 15.48 -8.68
C LEU A 1 -8.57 15.55 -8.66
N GLY A 2 -7.85 14.47 -8.31
CA GLY A 2 -6.38 14.45 -8.21
C GLY A 2 -5.68 14.87 -9.50
N ASP A 3 -6.06 14.29 -10.62
CA ASP A 3 -5.49 14.64 -11.92
C ASP A 3 -5.77 16.11 -12.32
N SER A 4 -6.98 16.62 -12.02
CA SER A 4 -7.30 18.02 -12.24
C SER A 4 -6.40 18.95 -11.42
N MET A 5 -6.13 18.59 -10.17
CA MET A 5 -5.22 19.34 -9.29
C MET A 5 -3.78 19.30 -9.83
N ARG A 6 -3.29 18.13 -10.22
CA ARG A 6 -1.98 17.96 -10.85
C ARG A 6 -1.81 18.87 -12.07
N ARG A 7 -2.81 18.85 -12.97
CA ARG A 7 -2.78 19.67 -14.20
C ARG A 7 -2.79 21.17 -13.90
N LEU A 8 -3.57 21.62 -12.91
CA LEU A 8 -3.62 23.00 -12.47
C LEU A 8 -2.30 23.48 -11.86
N LEU A 9 -1.70 22.67 -11.00
CA LEU A 9 -0.40 22.97 -10.39
C LEU A 9 0.70 23.03 -11.47
N ALA A 10 0.74 22.08 -12.39
CA ALA A 10 1.69 22.08 -13.49
C ALA A 10 1.49 23.32 -14.40
N ALA A 11 0.26 23.68 -14.71
CA ALA A 11 -0.05 24.89 -15.50
C ALA A 11 0.34 26.18 -14.76
N SER A 12 0.41 26.17 -13.43
CA SER A 12 0.90 27.31 -12.63
C SER A 12 2.43 27.37 -12.52
N GLY A 13 3.16 26.43 -13.13
CA GLY A 13 4.61 26.39 -13.14
C GLY A 13 5.25 25.51 -12.06
N ALA A 14 4.47 24.74 -11.31
CA ALA A 14 5.01 23.78 -10.35
C ALA A 14 5.55 22.54 -11.07
N ASP A 15 6.66 21.98 -10.55
CA ASP A 15 7.13 20.65 -10.92
C ASP A 15 6.35 19.61 -10.11
N VAL A 16 5.48 18.85 -10.77
CA VAL A 16 4.50 17.97 -10.14
C VAL A 16 4.71 16.54 -10.59
N THR A 17 4.92 15.65 -9.61
CA THR A 17 4.95 14.20 -9.81
C THR A 17 3.67 13.58 -9.24
N ALA A 18 2.93 12.86 -10.06
CA ALA A 18 1.77 12.09 -9.66
C ALA A 18 2.19 10.65 -9.29
N GLU A 19 1.82 10.21 -8.08
CA GLU A 19 2.16 8.90 -7.58
C GLU A 19 0.91 8.11 -7.21
N TYR A 20 0.83 6.87 -7.71
CA TYR A 20 -0.15 5.87 -7.32
C TYR A 20 0.46 4.94 -6.27
N TYR A 21 -0.16 4.86 -5.10
CA TYR A 21 0.26 3.93 -4.05
C TYR A 21 -0.42 2.58 -4.26
N ILE A 22 0.40 1.53 -4.41
CA ILE A 22 -0.08 0.17 -4.60
C ILE A 22 -0.04 -0.55 -3.26
N ASN A 23 -1.19 -0.98 -2.79
CA ASN A 23 -1.36 -1.72 -1.53
C ASN A 23 -1.13 -3.23 -1.79
N ASP A 24 0.13 -3.60 -2.03
CA ASP A 24 0.55 -4.96 -2.42
C ASP A 24 1.23 -5.76 -1.31
N ALA A 25 1.08 -5.30 -0.06
CA ALA A 25 1.62 -5.96 1.13
C ALA A 25 0.52 -6.38 2.12
N GLY A 26 0.90 -7.24 3.06
CA GLY A 26 0.05 -7.63 4.19
C GLY A 26 -1.06 -8.64 3.87
N ALA A 27 -1.88 -8.92 4.89
CA ALA A 27 -2.90 -9.98 4.88
C ALA A 27 -3.97 -9.84 3.78
N GLN A 28 -4.22 -8.63 3.28
CA GLN A 28 -5.18 -8.41 2.18
C GLN A 28 -4.73 -9.11 0.90
N MET A 29 -3.43 -9.17 0.65
CA MET A 29 -2.89 -9.88 -0.51
C MET A 29 -3.00 -11.40 -0.37
N ASP A 30 -2.97 -11.92 0.85
CA ASP A 30 -3.17 -13.35 1.10
C ASP A 30 -4.64 -13.74 0.87
N ILE A 31 -5.57 -12.90 1.34
CA ILE A 31 -7.01 -13.06 1.09
C ILE A 31 -7.32 -12.96 -0.40
N PHE A 32 -6.68 -12.03 -1.10
CA PHE A 32 -6.80 -11.88 -2.55
C PHE A 32 -6.30 -13.13 -3.29
N ALA A 33 -5.12 -13.63 -2.96
CA ALA A 33 -4.56 -14.84 -3.54
C ALA A 33 -5.47 -16.07 -3.33
N ALA A 34 -6.00 -16.23 -2.11
CA ALA A 34 -6.94 -17.30 -1.79
C ALA A 34 -8.23 -17.19 -2.62
N SER A 35 -8.72 -15.97 -2.86
CA SER A 35 -9.91 -15.73 -3.68
C SER A 35 -9.69 -16.11 -5.15
N VAL A 36 -8.55 -15.72 -5.72
CA VAL A 36 -8.17 -16.06 -7.09
C VAL A 36 -7.99 -17.58 -7.24
N LEU A 37 -7.31 -18.23 -6.28
CA LEU A 37 -7.09 -19.67 -6.32
C LEU A 37 -8.39 -20.47 -6.15
N ALA A 38 -9.29 -20.03 -5.25
CA ALA A 38 -10.62 -20.65 -5.08
C ALA A 38 -11.43 -20.56 -6.38
N SER A 39 -11.48 -19.39 -7.02
CA SER A 39 -12.13 -19.22 -8.33
C SER A 39 -11.49 -20.13 -9.39
N ALA A 40 -10.17 -20.24 -9.45
CA ALA A 40 -9.48 -21.15 -10.37
C ALA A 40 -9.85 -22.63 -10.15
N LYS A 41 -10.12 -23.04 -8.91
CA LYS A 41 -10.60 -24.37 -8.54
C LYS A 41 -12.12 -24.57 -8.77
N GLY A 42 -12.87 -23.51 -9.08
CA GLY A 42 -14.34 -23.53 -9.13
C GLY A 42 -14.99 -23.63 -7.75
N GLU A 43 -14.29 -23.24 -6.70
CA GLU A 43 -14.74 -23.24 -5.32
C GLU A 43 -15.39 -21.90 -4.93
N PRO A 44 -16.24 -21.88 -3.88
CA PRO A 44 -16.83 -20.64 -3.38
C PRO A 44 -15.74 -19.67 -2.89
N THR A 45 -16.02 -18.37 -3.00
CA THR A 45 -15.17 -17.33 -2.41
C THR A 45 -14.95 -17.59 -0.92
N PRO A 46 -13.69 -17.60 -0.42
CA PRO A 46 -13.39 -17.76 1.00
C PRO A 46 -14.05 -16.69 1.87
N GLU A 47 -14.26 -16.98 3.15
CA GLU A 47 -14.79 -16.00 4.11
C GLU A 47 -13.88 -14.75 4.15
N GLY A 48 -14.49 -13.57 4.03
CA GLY A 48 -13.77 -12.30 3.91
C GLY A 48 -13.03 -12.07 2.58
N GLY A 49 -13.19 -13.01 1.64
CA GLY A 49 -12.55 -12.95 0.31
C GLY A 49 -13.20 -11.94 -0.64
N TYR A 50 -12.64 -11.85 -1.81
CA TYR A 50 -13.06 -10.94 -2.88
C TYR A 50 -14.01 -11.67 -3.85
N PRO A 51 -15.31 -11.32 -3.87
CA PRO A 51 -16.26 -11.90 -4.80
C PRO A 51 -16.35 -11.09 -6.09
N GLY A 52 -16.81 -11.72 -7.17
CA GLY A 52 -17.21 -11.04 -8.40
C GLY A 52 -16.50 -11.52 -9.66
N ALA A 53 -17.09 -11.20 -10.80
CA ALA A 53 -16.66 -11.69 -12.12
C ALA A 53 -15.20 -11.32 -12.44
N TYR A 54 -14.71 -10.20 -11.93
CA TYR A 54 -13.31 -9.82 -12.13
C TYR A 54 -12.31 -10.82 -11.51
N VAL A 55 -12.67 -11.46 -10.39
CA VAL A 55 -11.84 -12.53 -9.79
C VAL A 55 -11.82 -13.77 -10.68
N ASP A 56 -12.94 -14.08 -11.33
CA ASP A 56 -13.02 -15.19 -12.29
C ASP A 56 -12.15 -14.91 -13.53
N ASP A 57 -12.11 -13.65 -13.97
CA ASP A 57 -11.23 -13.21 -15.07
C ASP A 57 -9.74 -13.32 -14.67
N LEU A 58 -9.39 -12.92 -13.45
CA LEU A 58 -8.04 -13.07 -12.92
C LEU A 58 -7.64 -14.54 -12.79
N ALA A 59 -8.53 -15.39 -12.30
CA ALA A 59 -8.31 -16.83 -12.18
C ALA A 59 -8.08 -17.47 -13.55
N ARG A 60 -8.85 -17.08 -14.56
CA ARG A 60 -8.66 -17.55 -15.95
C ARG A 60 -7.30 -17.11 -16.48
N THR A 61 -6.94 -15.85 -16.30
CA THR A 61 -5.61 -15.33 -16.70
C THR A 61 -4.48 -16.09 -16.02
N ALA A 62 -4.62 -16.41 -14.74
CA ALA A 62 -3.63 -17.19 -14.00
C ALA A 62 -3.50 -18.63 -14.55
N LEU A 63 -4.62 -19.29 -14.87
CA LEU A 63 -4.62 -20.64 -15.48
C LEU A 63 -4.06 -20.64 -16.90
N GLU A 64 -4.29 -19.59 -17.69
CA GLU A 64 -3.70 -19.45 -19.03
C GLU A 64 -2.18 -19.27 -18.95
N ALA A 65 -1.69 -18.49 -18.00
CA ALA A 65 -0.26 -18.28 -17.77
C ALA A 65 0.45 -19.48 -17.13
N ARG A 66 -0.26 -20.21 -16.27
CA ARG A 66 0.24 -21.39 -15.54
C ARG A 66 -0.79 -22.53 -15.58
N PRO A 67 -0.83 -23.32 -16.66
CA PRO A 67 -1.79 -24.40 -16.81
C PRO A 67 -1.70 -25.49 -15.74
N ASP A 68 -0.53 -25.65 -15.12
CA ASP A 68 -0.25 -26.56 -14.02
C ASP A 68 -0.57 -25.97 -12.62
N LEU A 69 -1.16 -24.79 -12.54
CA LEU A 69 -1.42 -24.09 -11.27
C LEU A 69 -2.13 -24.95 -10.22
N LEU A 70 -3.12 -25.73 -10.66
CA LEU A 70 -3.92 -26.58 -9.77
C LEU A 70 -3.24 -27.90 -9.39
N GLU A 71 -2.11 -28.23 -10.00
CA GLU A 71 -1.30 -29.41 -9.71
C GLU A 71 -0.16 -29.10 -8.71
N LEU A 72 0.09 -27.80 -8.44
CA LEU A 72 1.11 -27.36 -7.50
C LEU A 72 0.71 -27.64 -6.05
N PRO A 73 1.70 -27.77 -5.13
CA PRO A 73 1.45 -27.69 -3.69
C PRO A 73 0.69 -26.40 -3.35
N GLU A 74 -0.16 -26.44 -2.33
CA GLU A 74 -1.10 -25.34 -2.03
C GLU A 74 -0.40 -24.00 -1.77
N ASP A 75 0.70 -24.00 -1.05
CA ASP A 75 1.53 -22.83 -0.77
C ASP A 75 2.14 -22.23 -2.04
N GLU A 76 2.61 -23.07 -2.95
CA GLU A 76 3.13 -22.64 -4.24
C GLU A 76 2.00 -22.12 -5.14
N ALA A 77 0.85 -22.79 -5.17
CA ALA A 77 -0.32 -22.36 -5.93
C ALA A 77 -0.83 -20.99 -5.45
N LEU A 78 -0.86 -20.75 -4.13
CA LEU A 78 -1.21 -19.45 -3.54
C LEU A 78 -0.21 -18.36 -3.94
N ALA A 79 1.08 -18.64 -3.89
CA ALA A 79 2.11 -17.68 -4.28
C ALA A 79 2.00 -17.31 -5.77
N VAL A 80 1.75 -18.28 -6.63
CA VAL A 80 1.56 -18.07 -8.08
C VAL A 80 0.26 -17.31 -8.35
N ALA A 81 -0.86 -17.70 -7.71
CA ALA A 81 -2.14 -17.00 -7.85
C ALA A 81 -2.05 -15.54 -7.37
N ARG A 82 -1.31 -15.30 -6.26
CA ARG A 82 -1.01 -13.94 -5.78
C ARG A 82 -0.29 -13.11 -6.83
N GLN A 83 0.81 -13.64 -7.37
CA GLN A 83 1.65 -12.91 -8.33
C GLN A 83 0.89 -12.62 -9.64
N LEU A 84 0.32 -13.64 -10.25
CA LEU A 84 -0.36 -13.49 -11.54
C LEU A 84 -1.65 -12.67 -11.42
N GLY A 85 -2.43 -12.87 -10.35
CA GLY A 85 -3.61 -12.07 -10.08
C GLY A 85 -3.27 -10.59 -9.85
N TYR A 86 -2.22 -10.32 -9.07
CA TYR A 86 -1.73 -8.96 -8.84
C TYR A 86 -1.28 -8.28 -10.14
N GLU A 87 -0.46 -8.96 -10.96
CA GLU A 87 0.03 -8.41 -12.22
C GLU A 87 -1.12 -8.09 -13.20
N ALA A 88 -2.09 -8.99 -13.32
CA ALA A 88 -3.26 -8.79 -14.17
C ALA A 88 -4.14 -7.65 -13.67
N GLN A 89 -4.41 -7.59 -12.36
CA GLN A 89 -5.21 -6.50 -11.77
C GLN A 89 -4.51 -5.14 -11.91
N LEU A 90 -3.20 -5.08 -11.71
CA LEU A 90 -2.43 -3.85 -11.87
C LEU A 90 -2.40 -3.39 -13.33
N ALA A 91 -2.31 -4.31 -14.28
CA ALA A 91 -2.37 -4.01 -15.71
C ALA A 91 -3.74 -3.43 -16.09
N ASP A 92 -4.83 -4.00 -15.57
CA ASP A 92 -6.19 -3.51 -15.80
C ASP A 92 -6.40 -2.11 -15.21
N ILE A 93 -5.93 -1.85 -13.97
CA ILE A 93 -5.97 -0.53 -13.35
C ILE A 93 -5.23 0.50 -14.21
N ARG A 94 -4.04 0.16 -14.69
CA ARG A 94 -3.24 1.06 -15.54
C ARG A 94 -3.97 1.37 -16.84
N SER A 95 -4.47 0.34 -17.52
CA SER A 95 -5.21 0.50 -18.78
C SER A 95 -6.44 1.37 -18.60
N THR A 96 -7.24 1.10 -17.55
CA THR A 96 -8.44 1.88 -17.23
C THR A 96 -8.12 3.35 -16.97
N LEU A 97 -7.05 3.63 -16.22
CA LEU A 97 -6.65 5.01 -15.91
C LEU A 97 -6.12 5.73 -17.17
N ASP A 98 -5.36 5.03 -18.01
CA ASP A 98 -4.87 5.57 -19.28
C ASP A 98 -6.02 5.89 -20.23
N ASP A 99 -7.00 5.01 -20.39
CA ASP A 99 -8.20 5.23 -21.19
C ASP A 99 -9.01 6.42 -20.67
N PHE A 100 -9.03 6.62 -19.34
CA PHE A 100 -9.66 7.78 -18.72
C PHE A 100 -8.83 9.07 -18.81
N GLY A 101 -7.60 8.99 -19.34
CA GLY A 101 -6.68 10.12 -19.49
C GLY A 101 -6.02 10.55 -18.17
N VAL A 102 -5.93 9.65 -17.19
CA VAL A 102 -5.26 9.87 -15.90
C VAL A 102 -3.95 9.10 -15.88
N HIS A 103 -2.84 9.83 -15.84
CA HIS A 103 -1.51 9.25 -15.88
C HIS A 103 -0.76 9.49 -14.58
N PHE A 104 -0.06 8.46 -14.11
CA PHE A 104 0.82 8.51 -12.95
C PHE A 104 2.27 8.36 -13.39
N ASP A 105 3.15 9.19 -12.82
CA ASP A 105 4.59 9.18 -13.09
C ASP A 105 5.28 8.06 -12.31
N VAL A 106 4.76 7.75 -11.12
CA VAL A 106 5.29 6.73 -10.21
C VAL A 106 4.19 5.78 -9.77
N TRP A 107 4.48 4.48 -9.84
CA TRP A 107 3.66 3.41 -9.28
C TRP A 107 4.43 2.81 -8.10
N PHE A 108 4.08 3.27 -6.91
CA PHE A 108 4.81 2.95 -5.69
C PHE A 108 4.26 1.71 -5.02
N SER A 109 5.09 0.66 -4.89
CA SER A 109 4.74 -0.59 -4.21
C SER A 109 5.00 -0.47 -2.71
N GLU A 110 3.98 -0.72 -1.87
CA GLU A 110 4.11 -0.76 -0.40
C GLU A 110 5.14 -1.79 0.05
N LYS A 111 5.22 -2.92 -0.65
CA LYS A 111 6.17 -4.00 -0.35
C LYS A 111 7.62 -3.49 -0.29
N THR A 112 7.98 -2.51 -1.11
CA THR A 112 9.34 -1.94 -1.11
C THR A 112 9.72 -1.26 0.21
N LEU A 113 8.75 -0.81 1.00
CA LEU A 113 8.99 -0.22 2.32
C LEU A 113 9.41 -1.28 3.34
N HIS A 114 8.87 -2.49 3.21
CA HIS A 114 9.15 -3.60 4.11
C HIS A 114 10.45 -4.32 3.74
N ASP A 115 10.67 -4.59 2.46
CA ASP A 115 11.84 -5.34 1.96
C ASP A 115 13.15 -4.55 2.08
N GLY A 116 13.09 -3.22 2.08
CA GLY A 116 14.25 -2.32 2.02
C GLY A 116 14.72 -1.74 3.35
N GLY A 117 14.15 -2.11 4.50
CA GLY A 117 14.49 -1.51 5.79
C GLY A 117 14.07 -0.03 5.93
N ALA A 118 13.14 0.44 5.08
CA ALA A 118 12.69 1.82 5.08
C ALA A 118 11.90 2.17 6.36
N VAL A 119 11.16 1.20 6.91
CA VAL A 119 10.40 1.37 8.16
C VAL A 119 11.35 1.59 9.33
N GLU A 120 12.38 0.77 9.45
CA GLU A 120 13.43 0.89 10.48
C GLU A 120 14.17 2.22 10.37
N SER A 121 14.50 2.62 9.15
CA SER A 121 15.19 3.90 8.87
C SER A 121 14.31 5.10 9.28
N ALA A 122 13.00 5.06 8.99
CA ALA A 122 12.08 6.11 9.38
C ALA A 122 11.96 6.22 10.92
N ILE A 123 11.84 5.09 11.61
CA ILE A 123 11.78 5.05 13.08
C ILE A 123 13.08 5.54 13.69
N ALA A 124 14.25 5.14 13.17
CA ALA A 124 15.55 5.61 13.64
C ALA A 124 15.65 7.13 13.54
N ARG A 125 15.22 7.71 12.42
CA ARG A 125 15.24 9.17 12.21
C ARG A 125 14.30 9.91 13.16
N LEU A 126 13.09 9.40 13.39
CA LEU A 126 12.15 9.97 14.37
C LEU A 126 12.70 9.86 15.80
N ARG A 127 13.43 8.78 16.11
CA ARG A 127 14.10 8.57 17.40
C ARG A 127 15.25 9.58 17.60
N GLU A 128 16.07 9.82 16.59
CA GLU A 128 17.13 10.84 16.62
C GLU A 128 16.58 12.27 16.85
N GLN A 129 15.39 12.53 16.35
CA GLN A 129 14.66 13.79 16.58
C GLN A 129 14.02 13.88 17.97
N GLY A 130 14.06 12.80 18.75
CA GLY A 130 13.56 12.78 20.12
C GLY A 130 12.05 12.58 20.26
N HIS A 131 11.36 12.11 19.23
CA HIS A 131 9.89 11.95 19.22
C HIS A 131 9.40 10.51 19.43
N VAL A 132 10.31 9.56 19.69
CA VAL A 132 9.99 8.14 19.86
C VAL A 132 10.27 7.71 21.30
N ASP A 133 9.31 7.01 21.89
CA ASP A 133 9.39 6.38 23.21
C ASP A 133 9.23 4.86 23.12
N ASP A 134 9.94 4.15 23.99
CA ASP A 134 9.74 2.72 24.19
C ASP A 134 8.88 2.52 25.45
N ARG A 135 7.67 1.94 25.30
CA ARG A 135 6.69 1.71 26.39
C ARG A 135 6.10 0.32 26.24
N ASP A 136 6.08 -0.44 27.33
CA ASP A 136 5.45 -1.76 27.38
C ASP A 136 5.90 -2.73 26.27
N GLY A 137 7.19 -2.66 25.91
CA GLY A 137 7.77 -3.49 24.84
C GLY A 137 7.43 -3.02 23.42
N ALA A 138 6.67 -1.96 23.24
CA ALA A 138 6.30 -1.37 21.96
C ALA A 138 7.02 -0.04 21.71
N VAL A 139 7.18 0.31 20.43
CA VAL A 139 7.76 1.59 19.99
C VAL A 139 6.63 2.55 19.63
N TRP A 140 6.65 3.73 20.23
CA TRP A 140 5.60 4.74 20.09
C TRP A 140 6.14 6.02 19.51
N LEU A 141 5.40 6.65 18.60
CA LEU A 141 5.61 8.03 18.20
C LEU A 141 4.73 8.95 19.05
N ARG A 142 5.30 10.01 19.63
CA ARG A 142 4.56 11.03 20.38
C ARG A 142 3.84 11.97 19.41
N THR A 143 2.78 11.47 18.80
CA THR A 143 1.97 12.24 17.84
C THR A 143 1.16 13.34 18.52
N THR A 144 0.96 13.25 19.85
CA THR A 144 0.33 14.30 20.65
C THR A 144 1.14 15.60 20.66
N ASP A 145 2.46 15.54 20.53
CA ASP A 145 3.35 16.71 20.41
C ASP A 145 3.01 17.54 19.14
N PHE A 146 2.36 16.93 18.17
CA PHE A 146 1.99 17.51 16.88
C PHE A 146 0.48 17.66 16.67
N GLY A 147 -0.31 17.53 17.75
CA GLY A 147 -1.75 17.81 17.75
C GLY A 147 -2.64 16.63 17.35
N ASP A 148 -2.11 15.39 17.35
CA ASP A 148 -2.95 14.19 17.28
C ASP A 148 -3.66 13.95 18.64
N ASP A 149 -4.74 13.17 18.63
CA ASP A 149 -5.55 12.90 19.84
C ASP A 149 -4.86 11.97 20.83
N LYS A 150 -3.91 11.15 20.39
CA LYS A 150 -3.11 10.23 21.21
C LYS A 150 -1.83 9.83 20.50
N ASP A 151 -0.83 9.36 21.27
CA ASP A 151 0.38 8.76 20.73
C ASP A 151 0.06 7.47 19.94
N ARG A 152 0.90 7.16 18.97
CA ARG A 152 0.68 6.04 18.05
C ARG A 152 1.79 5.01 18.12
N VAL A 153 1.40 3.73 18.12
CA VAL A 153 2.32 2.61 18.04
C VAL A 153 2.92 2.53 16.63
N MET A 154 4.23 2.50 16.55
CA MET A 154 5.01 2.25 15.34
C MET A 154 5.36 0.76 15.22
N ILE A 155 5.89 0.17 16.30
CA ILE A 155 6.17 -1.26 16.40
C ILE A 155 5.41 -1.81 17.60
N ARG A 156 4.67 -2.87 17.40
CA ARG A 156 3.95 -3.57 18.48
C ARG A 156 4.91 -4.33 19.38
N ALA A 157 4.45 -4.75 20.56
CA ALA A 157 5.23 -5.52 21.52
C ALA A 157 5.72 -6.88 20.97
N ASP A 158 5.05 -7.42 19.93
CA ASP A 158 5.48 -8.63 19.21
C ASP A 158 6.56 -8.36 18.15
N GLY A 159 7.05 -7.12 18.05
CA GLY A 159 8.07 -6.70 17.09
C GLY A 159 7.54 -6.38 15.69
N VAL A 160 6.23 -6.47 15.45
CA VAL A 160 5.63 -6.26 14.13
C VAL A 160 5.34 -4.78 13.90
N PRO A 161 5.83 -4.16 12.80
CA PRO A 161 5.47 -2.80 12.43
C PRO A 161 3.97 -2.63 12.17
N THR A 162 3.45 -1.46 12.51
CA THR A 162 2.07 -1.08 12.20
C THR A 162 1.99 -0.41 10.81
N TYR A 163 0.78 -0.27 10.28
CA TYR A 163 0.55 0.55 9.07
C TYR A 163 1.05 1.99 9.24
N PHE A 164 0.96 2.54 10.44
CA PHE A 164 1.45 3.88 10.73
C PHE A 164 2.98 4.02 10.58
N ALA A 165 3.73 2.96 10.90
CA ALA A 165 5.17 2.92 10.63
C ALA A 165 5.48 2.90 9.12
N ALA A 166 4.68 2.17 8.34
CA ALA A 166 4.78 2.18 6.87
C ALA A 166 4.45 3.57 6.30
N ASP A 167 3.44 4.26 6.83
CA ASP A 167 3.10 5.64 6.44
C ASP A 167 4.26 6.61 6.68
N ALA A 168 4.96 6.48 7.82
CA ALA A 168 6.13 7.30 8.13
C ALA A 168 7.28 7.02 7.16
N ALA A 169 7.55 5.75 6.85
CA ALA A 169 8.56 5.35 5.87
C ALA A 169 8.21 5.88 4.47
N TYR A 170 6.94 5.81 4.08
CA TYR A 170 6.47 6.33 2.81
C TYR A 170 6.60 7.86 2.71
N TYR A 171 6.26 8.58 3.78
CA TYR A 171 6.50 10.02 3.85
C TYR A 171 7.98 10.36 3.66
N LEU A 172 8.85 9.66 4.39
CA LEU A 172 10.30 9.87 4.32
C LEU A 172 10.84 9.57 2.92
N SER A 173 10.38 8.49 2.29
CA SER A 173 10.78 8.13 0.92
C SER A 173 10.51 9.26 -0.09
N LYS A 174 9.39 9.96 0.03
CA LYS A 174 9.10 11.13 -0.80
C LYS A 174 10.04 12.30 -0.51
N LYS A 175 10.34 12.53 0.75
CA LYS A 175 11.28 13.57 1.17
C LYS A 175 12.68 13.31 0.62
N ASP A 176 13.16 12.08 0.71
CA ASP A 176 14.49 11.67 0.26
C ASP A 176 14.60 11.68 -1.28
N ARG A 177 13.48 11.51 -1.99
CA ARG A 177 13.38 11.71 -3.45
C ARG A 177 13.30 13.19 -3.88
N GLY A 178 13.38 14.13 -2.93
CA GLY A 178 13.46 15.56 -3.21
C GLY A 178 12.11 16.31 -3.30
N PHE A 179 11.03 15.70 -2.81
CA PHE A 179 9.71 16.34 -2.79
C PHE A 179 9.45 17.03 -1.44
N PRO A 180 9.64 18.36 -1.32
CA PRO A 180 9.36 19.10 -0.08
C PRO A 180 7.85 19.19 0.20
N GLU A 181 7.05 19.41 -0.84
CA GLU A 181 5.59 19.51 -0.76
C GLU A 181 4.93 18.17 -1.12
N LYS A 182 3.95 17.78 -0.31
CA LYS A 182 3.24 16.50 -0.50
C LYS A 182 1.73 16.73 -0.35
N ILE A 183 0.98 16.33 -1.36
CA ILE A 183 -0.48 16.40 -1.36
C ILE A 183 -1.01 14.96 -1.33
N TYR A 184 -1.71 14.60 -0.26
CA TYR A 184 -2.38 13.31 -0.12
C TYR A 184 -3.85 13.44 -0.48
N LEU A 185 -4.29 12.67 -1.44
CA LEU A 185 -5.69 12.58 -1.87
C LEU A 185 -6.27 11.29 -1.30
N LEU A 186 -7.09 11.43 -0.29
CA LEU A 186 -7.65 10.33 0.47
C LEU A 186 -9.18 10.33 0.37
N GLY A 187 -9.79 9.16 0.45
CA GLY A 187 -11.23 9.02 0.62
C GLY A 187 -11.71 9.58 1.95
N ALA A 188 -13.00 9.88 2.05
CA ALA A 188 -13.60 10.43 3.26
C ALA A 188 -13.52 9.48 4.46
N ASP A 189 -13.44 8.19 4.23
CA ASP A 189 -13.20 7.13 5.22
C ASP A 189 -11.83 7.24 5.91
N HIS A 190 -10.86 7.92 5.28
CA HIS A 190 -9.54 8.19 5.84
C HIS A 190 -9.44 9.48 6.67
N HIS A 191 -10.57 10.14 7.00
CA HIS A 191 -10.55 11.40 7.76
C HIS A 191 -9.76 11.31 9.07
N GLY A 192 -9.85 10.20 9.80
CA GLY A 192 -9.10 9.94 11.03
C GLY A 192 -7.57 9.81 10.83
N TYR A 193 -7.08 9.73 9.60
CA TYR A 193 -5.64 9.68 9.29
C TYR A 193 -4.97 11.04 9.19
N ILE A 194 -5.73 12.14 9.06
CA ILE A 194 -5.18 13.48 8.83
C ILE A 194 -4.24 13.90 9.96
N GLY A 195 -4.64 13.71 11.22
CA GLY A 195 -3.80 14.01 12.38
C GLY A 195 -2.49 13.21 12.39
N ARG A 196 -2.57 11.92 12.07
CA ARG A 196 -1.42 11.02 12.00
C ARG A 196 -0.43 11.42 10.90
N LEU A 197 -0.92 11.74 9.70
CA LEU A 197 -0.07 12.19 8.59
C LEU A 197 0.61 13.52 8.90
N LYS A 198 -0.10 14.45 9.55
CA LYS A 198 0.49 15.72 10.00
C LYS A 198 1.58 15.52 11.06
N ALA A 199 1.42 14.54 11.94
CA ALA A 199 2.42 14.26 12.97
C ALA A 199 3.70 13.61 12.42
N ILE A 200 3.63 12.95 11.25
CA ILE A 200 4.78 12.38 10.55
C ILE A 200 5.54 13.45 9.76
N ALA A 201 4.84 14.49 9.31
CA ALA A 201 5.36 15.52 8.41
C ALA A 201 6.29 16.52 9.10
#